data_55924a8471e8c7ba303cde71fb5cc6da
#
_entry.id   55924a8471e8c7ba303cde71fb5cc6da
#
_cell.length_a   1.000
_cell.length_b   1.000
_cell.length_c   1.000
_cell.angle_alpha   90.00
_cell.angle_beta   90.00
_cell.angle_gamma   90.00
#
_symmetry.space_group_name_H-M   'P 1'
#
loop_
_entity.id
_entity.type
_entity.pdbx_description
1 polymer ?
#
loop_
_entity_poly.entity_id
_entity_poly.type
_entity_poly.pdbx_seq_one_letter_code
_entity_poly.pdbx_strand_id
1 'polypeptide(L)'
;VLAGIFAFSDWLSSYLYRESVMDYGIHSSIEYGFYTFMNIFRLVGDDRFIPQGTYDEYFYHQDYFITNIYTVFRGLILDFGLFGSMIFMMIAGFITNLLTYFVIIEKKPVFSMVLLITALSTILSSGLISLLSYNTTYISLFIMYIILRFLIMKKTV
;
A
#
# COMPACT_ATOMS: atom_id res chain seq x y z
N VAL A 1 -6.20 -8.89 -10.97
CA VAL A 1 -4.80 -8.40 -10.96
C VAL A 1 -4.47 -7.73 -12.29
N LEU A 2 -4.67 -8.39 -13.44
CA LEU A 2 -4.31 -7.84 -14.75
C LEU A 2 -5.03 -6.51 -15.06
N ALA A 3 -6.33 -6.39 -14.77
CA ALA A 3 -7.09 -5.16 -15.00
C ALA A 3 -6.47 -3.93 -14.31
N GLY A 4 -6.04 -4.08 -13.05
CA GLY A 4 -5.39 -3.00 -12.31
C GLY A 4 -4.03 -2.60 -12.88
N ILE A 5 -3.28 -3.55 -13.46
CA ILE A 5 -2.00 -3.26 -14.12
C ILE A 5 -2.23 -2.49 -15.42
N PHE A 6 -3.23 -2.87 -16.23
CA PHE A 6 -3.57 -2.14 -17.45
C PHE A 6 -4.06 -0.73 -17.15
N ALA A 7 -4.96 -0.58 -16.16
CA ALA A 7 -5.43 0.72 -15.70
C ALA A 7 -4.29 1.61 -15.20
N PHE A 8 -3.35 1.04 -14.43
CA PHE A 8 -2.18 1.75 -13.97
C PHE A 8 -1.25 2.16 -15.12
N SER A 9 -1.05 1.29 -16.12
CA SER A 9 -0.22 1.59 -17.29
C SER A 9 -0.77 2.75 -18.09
N ASP A 10 -2.10 2.78 -18.34
CA ASP A 10 -2.78 3.87 -19.04
C ASP A 10 -2.68 5.18 -18.25
N TRP A 11 -2.96 5.14 -16.95
CA TRP A 11 -2.81 6.29 -16.06
C TRP A 11 -1.37 6.80 -16.03
N LEU A 12 -0.37 5.92 -15.97
CA LEU A 12 1.05 6.31 -15.96
C LEU A 12 1.46 6.97 -17.28
N SER A 13 0.94 6.49 -18.41
CA SER A 13 1.14 7.12 -19.71
C SER A 13 0.55 8.53 -19.73
N SER A 14 -0.65 8.73 -19.19
CA SER A 14 -1.24 10.06 -18.99
C SER A 14 -0.37 10.96 -18.12
N TYR A 15 0.11 10.42 -17.00
CA TYR A 15 0.94 11.16 -16.05
C TYR A 15 2.27 11.63 -16.66
N LEU A 16 2.93 10.77 -17.46
CA LEU A 16 4.25 11.06 -18.04
C LEU A 16 4.20 11.82 -19.37
N TYR A 17 3.27 11.44 -20.25
CA TYR A 17 3.26 11.88 -21.65
C TYR A 17 2.00 12.64 -22.03
N ARG A 18 0.98 12.71 -21.15
CA ARG A 18 -0.39 13.20 -21.43
C ARG A 18 -1.09 12.41 -22.55
N GLU A 19 -0.69 11.17 -22.74
CA GLU A 19 -1.28 10.23 -23.68
C GLU A 19 -1.97 9.11 -22.92
N SER A 20 -3.29 8.97 -23.07
CA SER A 20 -4.08 7.92 -22.41
C SER A 20 -5.37 7.65 -23.18
N VAL A 21 -5.94 6.48 -22.97
CA VAL A 21 -7.26 6.10 -23.48
C VAL A 21 -8.36 6.84 -22.69
N MET A 22 -8.11 7.07 -21.41
CA MET A 22 -9.04 7.74 -20.49
C MET A 22 -8.61 9.17 -20.19
N ASP A 23 -9.59 10.02 -19.93
CA ASP A 23 -9.33 11.37 -19.42
C ASP A 23 -9.15 11.31 -17.90
N TYR A 24 -7.90 11.35 -17.49
CA TYR A 24 -7.52 11.46 -16.07
C TYR A 24 -7.37 12.94 -15.72
N GLY A 25 -8.03 13.37 -14.64
CA GLY A 25 -7.88 14.73 -14.14
C GLY A 25 -6.40 15.11 -13.92
N ILE A 26 -6.07 16.37 -14.09
CA ILE A 26 -4.70 16.86 -13.91
C ILE A 26 -4.36 16.84 -12.41
N HIS A 27 -3.65 15.81 -11.97
CA HIS A 27 -3.06 15.77 -10.63
C HIS A 27 -1.75 16.58 -10.62
N SER A 28 -1.84 17.87 -10.36
CA SER A 28 -0.67 18.77 -10.34
C SER A 28 -0.05 18.92 -8.95
N SER A 29 -0.67 18.42 -7.91
CA SER A 29 -0.23 18.53 -6.52
C SER A 29 0.20 17.19 -5.94
N ILE A 30 1.28 17.20 -5.15
CA ILE A 30 1.71 16.06 -4.34
C ILE A 30 0.80 15.99 -3.10
N GLU A 31 0.26 14.82 -2.81
CA GLU A 31 -0.71 14.60 -1.71
C GLU A 31 -0.07 14.17 -0.38
N TYR A 32 1.26 14.23 -0.30
CA TYR A 32 2.06 14.05 0.92
C TYR A 32 1.71 12.80 1.77
N GLY A 33 1.42 11.67 1.13
CA GLY A 33 1.15 10.40 1.80
C GLY A 33 -0.32 10.08 2.05
N PHE A 34 -1.26 10.92 1.57
CA PHE A 34 -2.67 10.71 1.80
C PHE A 34 -3.19 9.37 1.27
N TYR A 35 -2.88 9.00 0.03
CA TYR A 35 -3.34 7.74 -0.56
C TYR A 35 -2.68 6.51 0.08
N THR A 36 -1.43 6.65 0.51
CA THR A 36 -0.67 5.57 1.16
C THR A 36 -1.15 5.34 2.59
N PHE A 37 -1.38 6.42 3.35
CA PHE A 37 -1.68 6.39 4.78
C PHE A 37 -3.05 7.01 5.11
N MET A 38 -4.02 6.84 4.25
CA MET A 38 -5.35 7.47 4.32
C MET A 38 -5.99 7.38 5.72
N ASN A 39 -5.83 6.24 6.40
CA ASN A 39 -6.40 6.07 7.74
C ASN A 39 -5.78 6.97 8.80
N ILE A 40 -4.49 7.25 8.69
CA ILE A 40 -3.80 8.15 9.63
C ILE A 40 -4.33 9.57 9.42
N PHE A 41 -4.50 9.99 8.17
CA PHE A 41 -5.07 11.30 7.85
C PHE A 41 -6.51 11.44 8.36
N ARG A 42 -7.35 10.41 8.22
CA ARG A 42 -8.72 10.40 8.77
C ARG A 42 -8.76 10.47 10.30
N LEU A 43 -7.82 9.84 10.99
CA LEU A 43 -7.71 9.95 12.46
C LEU A 43 -7.35 11.37 12.92
N VAL A 44 -6.68 12.15 12.08
CA VAL A 44 -6.30 13.54 12.36
C VAL A 44 -7.38 14.54 11.90
N GLY A 45 -8.50 14.05 11.32
CA GLY A 45 -9.65 14.88 10.94
C GLY A 45 -9.66 15.29 9.46
N ASP A 46 -8.97 14.56 8.59
CA ASP A 46 -9.09 14.76 7.14
C ASP A 46 -10.39 14.11 6.65
N ASP A 47 -11.37 14.95 6.28
CA ASP A 47 -12.73 14.53 5.88
C ASP A 47 -12.86 14.21 4.38
N ARG A 48 -11.76 14.17 3.62
CA ARG A 48 -11.81 13.78 2.20
C ARG A 48 -12.41 12.39 2.06
N PHE A 49 -13.55 12.31 1.37
CA PHE A 49 -14.23 11.05 1.15
C PHE A 49 -13.74 10.39 -0.15
N ILE A 50 -12.65 9.64 -0.05
CA ILE A 50 -12.17 8.76 -1.12
C ILE A 50 -12.28 7.32 -0.61
N PRO A 51 -12.98 6.42 -1.33
CA PRO A 51 -13.04 5.01 -0.93
C PRO A 51 -11.64 4.39 -0.94
N GLN A 52 -11.36 3.57 0.08
CA GLN A 52 -10.05 2.94 0.23
C GLN A 52 -9.76 1.97 -0.93
N GLY A 53 -8.61 2.14 -1.58
CA GLY A 53 -8.16 1.26 -2.66
C GLY A 53 -8.86 1.45 -4.00
N THR A 54 -9.73 2.45 -4.12
CA THR A 54 -10.41 2.80 -5.38
C THR A 54 -10.13 4.25 -5.74
N TYR A 55 -10.41 4.60 -6.97
CA TYR A 55 -10.30 5.96 -7.49
C TYR A 55 -11.63 6.35 -8.15
N ASP A 56 -11.87 7.64 -8.34
CA ASP A 56 -13.13 8.12 -8.93
C ASP A 56 -13.20 7.80 -10.42
N GLU A 57 -12.03 7.69 -11.10
CA GLU A 57 -11.98 7.37 -12.50
C GLU A 57 -12.05 5.85 -12.73
N TYR A 58 -12.92 5.47 -13.65
CA TYR A 58 -13.05 4.09 -14.12
C TYR A 58 -12.27 3.90 -15.43
N PHE A 59 -11.41 2.89 -15.46
CA PHE A 59 -10.74 2.45 -16.68
C PHE A 59 -11.63 1.46 -17.44
N TYR A 60 -11.86 1.72 -18.72
CA TYR A 60 -12.65 0.90 -19.63
C TYR A 60 -11.74 0.34 -20.72
N HIS A 61 -11.75 -0.97 -20.90
CA HIS A 61 -10.99 -1.61 -21.97
C HIS A 61 -11.91 -2.39 -22.91
N GLN A 62 -12.19 -1.83 -24.07
CA GLN A 62 -12.86 -2.47 -25.23
C GLN A 62 -14.04 -3.39 -24.83
N ASP A 63 -14.92 -3.00 -23.94
CA ASP A 63 -16.06 -3.76 -23.41
C ASP A 63 -15.70 -5.06 -22.66
N TYR A 64 -14.41 -5.39 -22.48
CA TYR A 64 -13.99 -6.60 -21.80
C TYR A 64 -13.97 -6.46 -20.29
N PHE A 65 -13.51 -5.34 -19.76
CA PHE A 65 -13.53 -5.09 -18.32
C PHE A 65 -13.56 -3.61 -17.96
N ILE A 66 -14.12 -3.35 -16.80
CA ILE A 66 -14.20 -2.04 -16.16
C ILE A 66 -13.53 -2.16 -14.80
N THR A 67 -12.66 -1.24 -14.45
CA THR A 67 -12.03 -1.20 -13.14
C THR A 67 -11.75 0.23 -12.70
N ASN A 68 -11.89 0.48 -11.39
CA ASN A 68 -11.42 1.69 -10.72
C ASN A 68 -10.34 1.33 -9.68
N ILE A 69 -9.85 0.08 -9.72
CA ILE A 69 -8.78 -0.43 -8.87
C ILE A 69 -7.48 -0.33 -9.66
N TYR A 70 -6.56 0.44 -9.14
CA TYR A 70 -5.21 0.62 -9.66
C TYR A 70 -4.21 -0.01 -8.70
N THR A 71 -2.98 -0.21 -9.15
CA THR A 71 -1.92 -0.72 -8.28
C THR A 71 -1.58 0.30 -7.18
N VAL A 72 -0.94 -0.15 -6.10
CA VAL A 72 -0.43 0.73 -5.03
C VAL A 72 0.48 1.85 -5.56
N PHE A 73 1.13 1.60 -6.70
CA PHE A 73 2.07 2.55 -7.30
C PHE A 73 1.42 3.86 -7.73
N ARG A 74 0.14 3.85 -8.16
CA ARG A 74 -0.59 5.08 -8.46
C ARG A 74 -0.66 5.97 -7.22
N GLY A 75 -1.09 5.43 -6.10
CA GLY A 75 -1.15 6.17 -4.83
C GLY A 75 0.20 6.72 -4.40
N LEU A 76 1.26 5.89 -4.47
CA LEU A 76 2.61 6.32 -4.14
C LEU A 76 3.11 7.47 -5.02
N ILE A 77 2.82 7.43 -6.33
CA ILE A 77 3.23 8.49 -7.26
C ILE A 77 2.43 9.77 -7.00
N LEU A 78 1.15 9.68 -6.70
CA LEU A 78 0.34 10.84 -6.31
C LEU A 78 0.82 11.45 -4.99
N ASP A 79 1.23 10.63 -4.02
CA ASP A 79 1.68 11.08 -2.72
C ASP A 79 3.08 11.71 -2.73
N PHE A 80 4.02 11.13 -3.48
CA PHE A 80 5.45 11.47 -3.37
C PHE A 80 6.09 11.84 -4.72
N GLY A 81 5.34 11.83 -5.80
CA GLY A 81 5.88 11.92 -7.16
C GLY A 81 6.63 10.65 -7.58
N LEU A 82 7.03 10.57 -8.84
CA LEU A 82 7.71 9.39 -9.38
C LEU A 82 9.03 9.10 -8.64
N PHE A 83 9.86 10.10 -8.43
CA PHE A 83 11.15 9.94 -7.75
C PHE A 83 10.98 9.62 -6.26
N GLY A 84 10.06 10.30 -5.57
CA GLY A 84 9.76 10.05 -4.16
C GLY A 84 9.18 8.64 -3.93
N SER A 85 8.36 8.12 -4.85
CA SER A 85 7.86 6.75 -4.76
C SER A 85 8.96 5.70 -4.90
N MET A 86 9.97 5.93 -5.74
CA MET A 86 11.15 5.07 -5.83
C MET A 86 11.95 5.05 -4.53
N ILE A 87 12.18 6.21 -3.92
CA ILE A 87 12.85 6.31 -2.61
C ILE A 87 12.02 5.60 -1.54
N PHE A 88 10.71 5.80 -1.51
CA PHE A 88 9.82 5.11 -0.58
C PHE A 88 9.94 3.58 -0.68
N MET A 89 9.91 3.05 -1.89
CA MET A 89 10.05 1.61 -2.13
C MET A 89 11.43 1.07 -1.71
N MET A 90 12.49 1.84 -1.93
CA MET A 90 13.85 1.50 -1.48
C MET A 90 13.92 1.43 0.06
N ILE A 91 13.35 2.40 0.75
CA ILE A 91 13.28 2.42 2.22
C ILE A 91 12.45 1.25 2.74
N ALA A 92 11.28 0.97 2.12
CA ALA A 92 10.43 -0.16 2.49
C ALA A 92 11.15 -1.50 2.32
N GLY A 93 11.88 -1.68 1.22
CA GLY A 93 12.73 -2.86 0.99
C GLY A 93 13.86 -2.99 2.02
N PHE A 94 14.51 -1.89 2.37
CA PHE A 94 15.55 -1.86 3.41
C PHE A 94 14.98 -2.26 4.78
N ILE A 95 13.83 -1.71 5.17
CA ILE A 95 13.14 -2.04 6.43
C ILE A 95 12.76 -3.53 6.45
N THR A 96 12.22 -4.06 5.36
CA THR A 96 11.84 -5.47 5.25
C THR A 96 13.06 -6.39 5.44
N ASN A 97 14.20 -6.03 4.84
CA ASN A 97 15.46 -6.78 5.02
C ASN A 97 15.95 -6.71 6.45
N LEU A 98 15.90 -5.54 7.07
CA LEU A 98 16.28 -5.35 8.48
C LEU A 98 15.38 -6.17 9.43
N LEU A 99 14.07 -6.20 9.19
CA LEU A 99 13.13 -7.03 9.95
C LEU A 99 13.45 -8.52 9.80
N THR A 100 13.80 -8.98 8.60
CA THR A 100 14.23 -10.37 8.36
C THR A 100 15.47 -10.70 9.18
N TYR A 101 16.44 -9.80 9.20
CA TYR A 101 17.64 -9.97 10.02
C TYR A 101 17.32 -10.10 11.52
N PHE A 102 16.46 -9.23 12.06
CA PHE A 102 16.04 -9.32 13.46
C PHE A 102 15.28 -10.62 13.76
N VAL A 103 14.42 -11.09 12.88
CA VAL A 103 13.71 -12.38 13.05
C VAL A 103 14.68 -13.55 13.16
N ILE A 104 15.84 -13.50 12.46
CA ILE A 104 16.85 -14.56 12.52
C ILE A 104 17.68 -14.51 13.81
N ILE A 105 18.02 -13.30 14.29
CA ILE A 105 18.96 -13.13 15.40
C ILE A 105 18.28 -13.15 16.77
N GLU A 106 17.10 -12.59 16.89
CA GLU A 106 16.40 -12.48 18.17
C GLU A 106 15.94 -13.86 18.68
N LYS A 107 16.14 -14.13 19.98
CA LYS A 107 15.65 -15.37 20.60
C LYS A 107 14.12 -15.48 20.63
N LYS A 108 13.41 -14.35 20.67
CA LYS A 108 11.93 -14.26 20.71
C LYS A 108 11.45 -13.09 19.82
N PRO A 109 11.55 -13.22 18.49
CA PRO A 109 11.34 -12.12 17.55
C PRO A 109 9.85 -11.83 17.27
N VAL A 110 9.01 -11.78 18.32
CA VAL A 110 7.55 -11.62 18.12
C VAL A 110 7.23 -10.34 17.38
N PHE A 111 7.81 -9.22 17.80
CA PHE A 111 7.53 -7.91 17.20
C PHE A 111 8.06 -7.83 15.78
N SER A 112 9.33 -8.20 15.57
CA SER A 112 9.96 -8.20 14.24
C SER A 112 9.24 -9.13 13.26
N MET A 113 8.77 -10.30 13.75
CA MET A 113 8.03 -11.27 12.95
C MET A 113 6.66 -10.75 12.51
N VAL A 114 5.92 -10.08 13.43
CA VAL A 114 4.61 -9.47 13.10
C VAL A 114 4.78 -8.37 12.05
N LEU A 115 5.76 -7.50 12.22
CA LEU A 115 6.05 -6.44 11.25
C LEU A 115 6.50 -7.01 9.90
N LEU A 116 7.33 -8.05 9.89
CA LEU A 116 7.78 -8.71 8.67
C LEU A 116 6.62 -9.34 7.90
N ILE A 117 5.72 -10.06 8.57
CA ILE A 117 4.54 -10.65 7.94
C ILE A 117 3.66 -9.55 7.33
N THR A 118 3.46 -8.44 8.05
CA THR A 118 2.68 -7.30 7.55
C THR A 118 3.35 -6.67 6.32
N ALA A 119 4.66 -6.46 6.36
CA ALA A 119 5.43 -5.92 5.24
C ALA A 119 5.34 -6.82 4.00
N LEU A 120 5.54 -8.13 4.17
CA LEU A 120 5.42 -9.10 3.07
C LEU A 120 4.00 -9.15 2.50
N SER A 121 2.97 -9.12 3.35
CA SER A 121 1.57 -9.05 2.92
C SER A 121 1.29 -7.79 2.10
N THR A 122 1.83 -6.65 2.51
CA THR A 122 1.71 -5.38 1.77
C THR A 122 2.40 -5.45 0.41
N ILE A 123 3.58 -6.06 0.33
CA ILE A 123 4.29 -6.27 -0.94
C ILE A 123 3.50 -7.20 -1.86
N LEU A 124 2.98 -8.32 -1.36
CA LEU A 124 2.21 -9.27 -2.15
C LEU A 124 0.89 -8.67 -2.69
N SER A 125 0.25 -7.79 -1.92
CA SER A 125 -0.99 -7.11 -2.33
C SER A 125 -0.76 -5.88 -3.21
N SER A 126 0.48 -5.43 -3.39
CA SER A 126 0.81 -4.18 -4.08
C SER A 126 0.34 -4.09 -5.53
N GLY A 127 0.17 -5.24 -6.18
CA GLY A 127 -0.40 -5.31 -7.54
C GLY A 127 -1.90 -4.99 -7.62
N LEU A 128 -2.59 -4.90 -6.48
CA LEU A 128 -4.01 -4.62 -6.40
C LEU A 128 -4.29 -3.33 -5.63
N ILE A 129 -3.95 -3.32 -4.34
CA ILE A 129 -4.30 -2.24 -3.41
C ILE A 129 -3.22 -2.04 -2.36
N SER A 130 -3.20 -0.86 -1.73
CA SER A 130 -2.39 -0.61 -0.55
C SER A 130 -3.07 -1.15 0.70
N LEU A 131 -2.50 -2.18 1.34
CA LEU A 131 -3.01 -2.65 2.64
C LEU A 131 -2.85 -1.60 3.75
N LEU A 132 -1.91 -0.68 3.63
CA LEU A 132 -1.68 0.39 4.62
C LEU A 132 -2.83 1.40 4.67
N SER A 133 -3.69 1.46 3.66
CA SER A 133 -4.86 2.32 3.65
C SER A 133 -6.06 1.75 4.43
N TYR A 134 -6.00 0.50 4.93
CA TYR A 134 -7.10 -0.15 5.65
C TYR A 134 -6.88 -0.21 7.15
N ASN A 135 -7.89 0.19 7.95
CA ASN A 135 -7.88 0.09 9.41
C ASN A 135 -7.70 -1.36 9.89
N THR A 136 -8.26 -2.31 9.16
CA THR A 136 -8.16 -3.74 9.47
C THR A 136 -6.73 -4.24 9.50
N THR A 137 -5.83 -3.67 8.71
CA THR A 137 -4.40 -4.02 8.70
C THR A 137 -3.75 -3.72 10.06
N TYR A 138 -4.02 -2.55 10.61
CA TYR A 138 -3.47 -2.14 11.91
C TYR A 138 -4.06 -2.94 13.07
N ILE A 139 -5.37 -3.22 13.01
CA ILE A 139 -6.06 -4.06 14.01
C ILE A 139 -5.51 -5.50 13.95
N SER A 140 -5.36 -6.07 12.75
CA SER A 140 -4.80 -7.41 12.55
C SER A 140 -3.36 -7.52 13.06
N LEU A 141 -2.53 -6.50 12.83
CA LEU A 141 -1.17 -6.41 13.35
C LEU A 141 -1.16 -6.46 14.87
N PHE A 142 -2.02 -5.69 15.52
CA PHE A 142 -2.13 -5.66 16.98
C PHE A 142 -2.60 -7.00 17.56
N ILE A 143 -3.65 -7.60 16.99
CA ILE A 143 -4.18 -8.91 17.41
C ILE A 143 -3.11 -10.00 17.22
N MET A 144 -2.44 -10.03 16.07
CA MET A 144 -1.39 -11.01 15.78
C MET A 144 -0.23 -10.89 16.77
N TYR A 145 0.17 -9.67 17.13
CA TYR A 145 1.20 -9.44 18.15
C TYR A 145 0.79 -10.05 19.50
N ILE A 146 -0.43 -9.80 19.97
CA ILE A 146 -0.95 -10.35 21.23
C ILE A 146 -0.92 -11.88 21.19
N ILE A 147 -1.50 -12.48 20.15
CA ILE A 147 -1.58 -13.94 20.03
C ILE A 147 -0.20 -14.59 20.04
N LEU A 148 0.74 -14.08 19.24
CA LEU A 148 2.07 -14.65 19.18
C LEU A 148 2.84 -14.48 20.50
N ARG A 149 2.68 -13.34 21.16
CA ARG A 149 3.28 -13.12 22.48
C ARG A 149 2.78 -14.13 23.51
N PHE A 150 1.45 -14.39 23.56
CA PHE A 150 0.89 -15.40 24.46
C PHE A 150 1.37 -16.82 24.16
N LEU A 151 1.45 -17.19 22.87
CA LEU A 151 1.91 -18.53 22.45
C LEU A 151 3.38 -18.76 22.83
N ILE A 152 4.23 -17.76 22.69
CA ILE A 152 5.66 -17.88 23.02
C ILE A 152 5.89 -17.90 24.54
N MET A 153 5.11 -17.12 25.31
CA MET A 153 5.20 -17.17 26.77
C MET A 153 4.78 -18.55 27.35
N LYS A 154 3.75 -19.18 26.75
CA LYS A 154 3.26 -20.49 27.21
C LYS A 154 4.24 -21.65 26.96
N LYS A 155 5.18 -21.49 26.03
CA LYS A 155 6.23 -22.52 25.75
C LYS A 155 7.45 -22.43 26.67
N THR A 156 7.52 -21.43 27.55
CA THR A 156 8.67 -21.18 28.43
C THR A 156 8.38 -21.58 29.89
N VAL A 157 7.21 -22.12 30.18
CA VAL A 157 6.81 -22.80 31.43
C VAL A 157 6.82 -24.30 31.19
#